data_ad65e402a36d640cda3c8ee415e5533e
#
_entry.id   ad65e402a36d640cda3c8ee415e5533e
#
_cell.length_a   1.000
_cell.length_b   1.000
_cell.length_c   1.000
_cell.angle_alpha   90.00
_cell.angle_beta   90.00
_cell.angle_gamma   90.00
#
_symmetry.space_group_name_H-M   'P 1'
#
loop_
_entity.id
_entity.type
_entity.pdbx_description
1 polymer ?
#
loop_
_entity_poly.entity_id
_entity_poly.type
_entity_poly.pdbx_seq_one_letter_code
_entity_poly.pdbx_strand_id
1 'polypeptide(L)'
;MMQSASTRVKRTSQKVVDDHEDYLMILGERVRTLRARRGISRKILSSTSDISERYLAQLESGRGNISISLLRQVAFAMDVSLEELVRDGAERSVEHSFLLQHLDELPADAISKIYALVMGQSDEPSER
;
A
#
# COMPACT_ATOMS: atom_id res chain seq x y z
N MET A 1 19.85 22.63 -18.08
CA MET A 1 19.66 21.46 -17.40
C MET A 1 20.62 21.18 -16.31
N MET A 2 21.81 21.46 -16.51
CA MET A 2 22.77 21.20 -15.47
C MET A 2 22.50 22.02 -14.26
N GLN A 3 22.09 23.22 -14.46
CA GLN A 3 21.90 24.10 -13.35
C GLN A 3 20.84 23.62 -12.44
N SER A 4 20.00 22.76 -12.95
CA SER A 4 18.92 22.33 -12.11
C SER A 4 19.31 21.27 -11.12
N ALA A 5 20.55 20.82 -11.13
CA ALA A 5 20.97 19.79 -10.19
C ALA A 5 20.80 20.26 -8.76
N SER A 6 21.32 21.43 -8.44
CA SER A 6 21.21 21.98 -7.10
C SER A 6 19.76 22.29 -6.75
N THR A 7 19.06 22.90 -7.68
CA THR A 7 17.66 23.22 -7.47
C THR A 7 16.84 21.96 -7.32
N ARG A 8 17.18 20.97 -8.09
CA ARG A 8 16.46 19.70 -8.02
C ARG A 8 16.63 19.05 -6.65
N VAL A 9 17.82 19.12 -6.09
CA VAL A 9 18.07 18.56 -4.77
C VAL A 9 17.20 19.25 -3.73
N LYS A 10 17.13 20.57 -3.78
CA LYS A 10 16.30 21.29 -2.84
C LYS A 10 14.83 20.95 -2.98
N ARG A 11 14.36 20.91 -4.23
CA ARG A 11 12.96 20.56 -4.46
C ARG A 11 12.67 19.14 -4.05
N THR A 12 13.63 18.24 -4.24
CA THR A 12 13.44 16.86 -3.84
C THR A 12 13.29 16.76 -2.34
N SER A 13 14.11 17.50 -1.59
CA SER A 13 14.02 17.47 -0.14
C SER A 13 12.67 17.99 0.34
N GLN A 14 12.23 19.11 -0.23
CA GLN A 14 10.94 19.67 0.15
C GLN A 14 9.80 18.72 -0.22
N LYS A 15 9.90 18.12 -1.41
CA LYS A 15 8.87 17.21 -1.85
C LYS A 15 8.79 15.98 -0.96
N VAL A 16 9.92 15.48 -0.49
CA VAL A 16 9.92 14.32 0.40
C VAL A 16 9.22 14.66 1.71
N VAL A 17 9.46 15.85 2.24
CA VAL A 17 8.77 16.25 3.48
C VAL A 17 7.27 16.34 3.26
N ASP A 18 6.87 17.00 2.18
CA ASP A 18 5.45 17.15 1.86
C ASP A 18 4.81 15.80 1.60
N ASP A 19 5.51 14.95 0.86
CA ASP A 19 4.99 13.62 0.54
C ASP A 19 4.85 12.77 1.78
N HIS A 20 5.72 12.97 2.77
CA HIS A 20 5.64 12.20 3.99
C HIS A 20 4.33 12.47 4.73
N GLU A 21 3.97 13.75 4.86
CA GLU A 21 2.73 14.11 5.52
C GLU A 21 1.53 13.62 4.73
N ASP A 22 1.60 13.76 3.40
CA ASP A 22 0.53 13.28 2.55
C ASP A 22 0.41 11.77 2.66
N TYR A 23 1.53 11.08 2.75
CA TYR A 23 1.51 9.64 2.87
C TYR A 23 0.82 9.19 4.15
N LEU A 24 1.07 9.87 5.26
CA LEU A 24 0.44 9.50 6.52
C LEU A 24 -1.08 9.69 6.44
N MET A 25 -1.52 10.73 5.73
CA MET A 25 -2.94 10.93 5.54
C MET A 25 -3.53 9.85 4.65
N ILE A 26 -2.82 9.47 3.62
CA ILE A 26 -3.26 8.40 2.73
C ILE A 26 -3.34 7.07 3.49
N LEU A 27 -2.33 6.79 4.28
CA LEU A 27 -2.32 5.59 5.09
C LEU A 27 -3.50 5.56 6.05
N GLY A 28 -3.74 6.68 6.73
CA GLY A 28 -4.84 6.75 7.67
C GLY A 28 -6.19 6.57 6.99
N GLU A 29 -6.35 7.19 5.84
CA GLU A 29 -7.59 7.06 5.09
C GLU A 29 -7.77 5.62 4.60
N ARG A 30 -6.68 4.99 4.21
CA ARG A 30 -6.73 3.60 3.75
C ARG A 30 -7.17 2.67 4.89
N VAL A 31 -6.63 2.88 6.08
CA VAL A 31 -7.03 2.08 7.23
C VAL A 31 -8.52 2.24 7.48
N ARG A 32 -8.98 3.48 7.45
CA ARG A 32 -10.40 3.74 7.69
C ARG A 32 -11.28 3.11 6.63
N THR A 33 -10.88 3.21 5.37
CA THR A 33 -11.65 2.64 4.28
C THR A 33 -11.70 1.11 4.39
N LEU A 34 -10.57 0.49 4.68
CA LEU A 34 -10.54 -0.96 4.82
C LEU A 34 -11.40 -1.41 5.99
N ARG A 35 -11.31 -0.68 7.10
CA ARG A 35 -12.11 -1.00 8.27
C ARG A 35 -13.60 -0.89 7.93
N ALA A 36 -13.97 0.20 7.26
CA ALA A 36 -15.38 0.39 6.88
C ALA A 36 -15.88 -0.69 5.95
N ARG A 37 -15.04 -1.10 5.02
CA ARG A 37 -15.42 -2.18 4.10
C ARG A 37 -15.67 -3.49 4.82
N ARG A 38 -14.96 -3.71 5.92
CA ARG A 38 -15.15 -4.92 6.70
C ARG A 38 -16.27 -4.76 7.72
N GLY A 39 -16.86 -3.59 7.79
CA GLY A 39 -17.98 -3.35 8.68
C GLY A 39 -17.62 -3.38 10.15
N ILE A 40 -16.40 -3.05 10.49
CA ILE A 40 -15.98 -3.07 11.90
C ILE A 40 -15.69 -1.66 12.38
N SER A 41 -15.99 -1.45 13.65
CA SER A 41 -15.75 -0.15 14.27
C SER A 41 -14.30 -0.07 14.75
N ARG A 42 -13.87 1.15 15.09
CA ARG A 42 -12.56 1.30 15.70
C ARG A 42 -12.45 0.51 16.99
N LYS A 43 -13.56 0.43 17.71
CA LYS A 43 -13.57 -0.32 18.96
C LYS A 43 -13.27 -1.81 18.70
N ILE A 44 -13.90 -2.36 17.69
CA ILE A 44 -13.66 -3.76 17.33
C ILE A 44 -12.23 -3.95 16.84
N LEU A 45 -11.76 -3.04 16.02
CA LEU A 45 -10.38 -3.12 15.54
C LEU A 45 -9.39 -3.02 16.69
N SER A 46 -9.68 -2.14 17.65
CA SER A 46 -8.85 -1.99 18.82
C SER A 46 -8.77 -3.29 19.60
N SER A 47 -9.91 -3.91 19.80
CA SER A 47 -9.98 -5.15 20.54
C SER A 47 -9.22 -6.27 19.83
N THR A 48 -9.37 -6.35 18.52
CA THR A 48 -8.75 -7.41 17.73
C THR A 48 -7.25 -7.19 17.54
N SER A 49 -6.83 -5.95 17.38
CA SER A 49 -5.44 -5.64 17.11
C SER A 49 -4.61 -5.40 18.37
N ASP A 50 -5.30 -5.26 19.50
CA ASP A 50 -4.64 -4.94 20.78
C ASP A 50 -3.98 -3.56 20.73
N ILE A 51 -4.57 -2.65 19.99
CA ILE A 51 -4.11 -1.26 19.88
C ILE A 51 -5.24 -0.37 20.35
N SER A 52 -4.93 0.66 21.12
CA SER A 52 -5.96 1.50 21.71
C SER A 52 -6.78 2.23 20.63
N GLU A 53 -8.03 2.49 20.94
CA GLU A 53 -8.88 3.25 20.02
C GLU A 53 -8.31 4.63 19.75
N ARG A 54 -7.71 5.24 20.76
CA ARG A 54 -7.11 6.55 20.60
C ARG A 54 -5.97 6.50 19.60
N TYR A 55 -5.15 5.48 19.69
CA TYR A 55 -4.04 5.32 18.77
C TYR A 55 -4.55 5.09 17.35
N LEU A 56 -5.57 4.26 17.22
CA LEU A 56 -6.18 4.02 15.92
C LEU A 56 -6.78 5.29 15.34
N ALA A 57 -7.40 6.11 16.20
CA ALA A 57 -7.95 7.38 15.73
C ALA A 57 -6.84 8.30 15.22
N GLN A 58 -5.70 8.31 15.88
CA GLN A 58 -4.57 9.10 15.43
C GLN A 58 -4.05 8.59 14.10
N LEU A 59 -3.94 7.28 13.98
CA LEU A 59 -3.50 6.67 12.73
C LEU A 59 -4.44 7.05 11.59
N GLU A 60 -5.73 6.91 11.80
CA GLU A 60 -6.71 7.18 10.75
C GLU A 60 -6.77 8.65 10.37
N SER A 61 -6.36 9.54 11.26
CA SER A 61 -6.35 10.96 10.95
C SER A 61 -5.01 11.44 10.38
N GLY A 62 -4.08 10.52 10.19
CA GLY A 62 -2.78 10.87 9.61
C GLY A 62 -1.83 11.53 10.58
N ARG A 63 -2.05 11.35 11.87
CA ARG A 63 -1.21 11.96 12.88
C ARG A 63 -0.21 10.97 13.44
N GLY A 64 0.99 11.46 13.69
CA GLY A 64 2.02 10.66 14.29
C GLY A 64 2.49 9.54 13.40
N ASN A 65 3.47 8.83 13.89
CA ASN A 65 4.05 7.69 13.18
C ASN A 65 3.81 6.44 13.98
N ILE A 66 3.13 5.50 13.37
CA ILE A 66 2.91 4.22 14.01
C ILE A 66 4.08 3.31 13.63
N SER A 67 4.51 2.48 14.55
CA SER A 67 5.60 1.56 14.26
C SER A 67 5.15 0.53 13.24
N ILE A 68 6.12 -0.04 12.54
CA ILE A 68 5.80 -1.04 11.53
C ILE A 68 5.17 -2.28 12.16
N SER A 69 5.57 -2.64 13.37
CA SER A 69 4.99 -3.80 14.01
C SER A 69 3.54 -3.56 14.41
N LEU A 70 3.21 -2.33 14.81
CA LEU A 70 1.81 -2.03 15.12
C LEU A 70 0.98 -1.98 13.85
N LEU A 71 1.54 -1.46 12.75
CA LEU A 71 0.86 -1.51 11.47
C LEU A 71 0.58 -2.95 11.04
N ARG A 72 1.53 -3.82 11.31
CA ARG A 72 1.35 -5.22 10.98
C ARG A 72 0.21 -5.83 11.80
N GLN A 73 0.09 -5.43 13.07
CA GLN A 73 -1.03 -5.88 13.88
C GLN A 73 -2.37 -5.39 13.34
N VAL A 74 -2.40 -4.14 12.87
CA VAL A 74 -3.62 -3.60 12.27
C VAL A 74 -3.98 -4.37 11.01
N ALA A 75 -3.00 -4.60 10.16
CA ALA A 75 -3.23 -5.34 8.91
C ALA A 75 -3.75 -6.73 9.20
N PHE A 76 -3.11 -7.41 10.14
CA PHE A 76 -3.52 -8.76 10.50
C PHE A 76 -4.95 -8.78 11.04
N ALA A 77 -5.29 -7.81 11.87
CA ALA A 77 -6.63 -7.72 12.44
C ALA A 77 -7.69 -7.47 11.37
N MET A 78 -7.31 -6.83 10.28
CA MET A 78 -8.24 -6.56 9.19
C MET A 78 -8.14 -7.60 8.07
N ASP A 79 -7.30 -8.60 8.26
CA ASP A 79 -7.12 -9.66 7.28
C ASP A 79 -6.67 -9.10 5.93
N VAL A 80 -5.73 -8.18 5.96
CA VAL A 80 -5.09 -7.66 4.76
C VAL A 80 -3.59 -7.80 4.96
N SER A 81 -2.85 -7.79 3.86
CA SER A 81 -1.39 -7.85 3.97
C SER A 81 -0.86 -6.49 4.40
N LEU A 82 0.29 -6.50 5.06
CA LEU A 82 0.94 -5.26 5.40
C LEU A 82 1.29 -4.49 4.14
N GLU A 83 1.67 -5.20 3.09
CA GLU A 83 1.98 -4.57 1.81
C GLU A 83 0.82 -3.77 1.28
N GLU A 84 -0.38 -4.33 1.38
CA GLU A 84 -1.55 -3.61 0.92
C GLU A 84 -1.77 -2.35 1.72
N LEU A 85 -1.50 -2.43 3.02
CA LEU A 85 -1.72 -1.31 3.90
C LEU A 85 -0.74 -0.17 3.67
N VAL A 86 0.53 -0.49 3.50
CA VAL A 86 1.57 0.54 3.40
C VAL A 86 1.98 0.86 1.97
N ARG A 87 1.31 0.29 1.01
CA ARG A 87 1.66 0.47 -0.38
C ARG A 87 1.74 1.94 -0.75
N ASP A 88 2.72 2.28 -1.54
CA ASP A 88 2.88 3.62 -2.06
C ASP A 88 2.19 3.72 -3.40
N GLY A 89 1.68 4.88 -3.72
CA GLY A 89 1.06 5.09 -5.00
C GLY A 89 -0.45 5.17 -4.93
N ALA A 90 -1.07 5.27 -6.09
CA ALA A 90 -2.51 5.44 -6.19
C ALA A 90 -3.24 4.19 -5.71
N GLU A 91 -4.48 4.39 -5.31
CA GLU A 91 -5.30 3.26 -4.91
C GLU A 91 -5.52 2.33 -6.07
N ARG A 92 -5.55 1.05 -5.80
CA ARG A 92 -5.75 0.04 -6.82
C ARG A 92 -7.22 -0.20 -7.03
N SER A 93 -7.58 -0.53 -8.26
CA SER A 93 -8.95 -0.92 -8.54
C SER A 93 -9.22 -2.28 -7.88
N VAL A 94 -10.49 -2.61 -7.79
CA VAL A 94 -10.88 -3.91 -7.26
C VAL A 94 -10.31 -5.02 -8.12
N GLU A 95 -10.36 -4.83 -9.43
CA GLU A 95 -9.82 -5.83 -10.36
C GLU A 95 -8.33 -6.03 -10.15
N HIS A 96 -7.61 -4.94 -9.97
CA HIS A 96 -6.16 -5.01 -9.78
C HIS A 96 -5.83 -5.78 -8.51
N SER A 97 -6.51 -5.43 -7.42
CA SER A 97 -6.27 -6.10 -6.14
C SER A 97 -6.61 -7.58 -6.21
N PHE A 98 -7.71 -7.90 -6.88
CA PHE A 98 -8.13 -9.27 -7.05
C PHE A 98 -7.11 -10.08 -7.84
N LEU A 99 -6.60 -9.50 -8.93
CA LEU A 99 -5.60 -10.17 -9.74
C LEU A 99 -4.33 -10.43 -8.95
N LEU A 100 -3.88 -9.45 -8.19
CA LEU A 100 -2.66 -9.62 -7.40
C LEU A 100 -2.82 -10.73 -6.37
N GLN A 101 -3.97 -10.80 -5.74
CA GLN A 101 -4.22 -11.84 -4.76
C GLN A 101 -4.17 -13.22 -5.43
N HIS A 102 -4.75 -13.34 -6.61
CA HIS A 102 -4.72 -14.60 -7.32
C HIS A 102 -3.33 -14.96 -7.79
N LEU A 103 -2.54 -13.97 -8.20
CA LEU A 103 -1.17 -14.24 -8.61
C LEU A 103 -0.36 -14.84 -7.48
N ASP A 104 -0.62 -14.39 -6.26
CA ASP A 104 0.12 -14.92 -5.11
C ASP A 104 -0.16 -16.40 -4.88
N GLU A 105 -1.30 -16.88 -5.36
CA GLU A 105 -1.71 -18.25 -5.14
C GLU A 105 -1.34 -19.19 -6.28
N LEU A 106 -0.77 -18.66 -7.35
CA LEU A 106 -0.47 -19.48 -8.51
C LEU A 106 0.86 -20.22 -8.36
N PRO A 107 0.97 -21.40 -8.97
CA PRO A 107 2.25 -22.08 -8.98
C PRO A 107 3.25 -21.35 -9.85
N ALA A 108 4.53 -21.66 -9.65
CA ALA A 108 5.60 -20.94 -10.31
C ALA A 108 5.53 -21.01 -11.83
N ASP A 109 5.13 -22.14 -12.36
CA ASP A 109 5.08 -22.28 -13.83
C ASP A 109 3.99 -21.40 -14.42
N ALA A 110 2.87 -21.23 -13.72
CA ALA A 110 1.81 -20.32 -14.18
C ALA A 110 2.29 -18.88 -14.14
N ILE A 111 3.00 -18.53 -13.09
CA ILE A 111 3.58 -17.19 -12.99
C ILE A 111 4.55 -16.93 -14.14
N SER A 112 5.38 -17.92 -14.47
CA SER A 112 6.32 -17.77 -15.57
C SER A 112 5.60 -17.56 -16.89
N LYS A 113 4.50 -18.26 -17.10
CA LYS A 113 3.72 -18.09 -18.31
C LYS A 113 3.10 -16.71 -18.40
N ILE A 114 2.58 -16.23 -17.28
CA ILE A 114 1.98 -14.91 -17.26
C ILE A 114 3.04 -13.84 -17.48
N TYR A 115 4.20 -14.02 -16.84
CA TYR A 115 5.30 -13.10 -17.04
C TYR A 115 5.69 -13.03 -18.52
N ALA A 116 5.81 -14.19 -19.15
CA ALA A 116 6.15 -14.23 -20.56
C ALA A 116 5.08 -13.54 -21.40
N LEU A 117 3.82 -13.73 -21.05
CA LEU A 117 2.74 -13.12 -21.79
C LEU A 117 2.82 -11.59 -21.70
N VAL A 118 3.08 -11.07 -20.51
CA VAL A 118 3.13 -9.62 -20.31
C VAL A 118 4.37 -9.02 -20.96
N MET A 119 5.52 -9.68 -20.77
CA MET A 119 6.77 -9.14 -21.26
C MET A 119 7.15 -9.69 -22.61
N GLY A 120 6.82 -10.93 -22.81
CA GLY A 120 7.34 -11.61 -23.96
C GLY A 120 6.61 -11.37 -25.21
N GLN A 121 5.39 -10.89 -25.14
CA GLN A 121 4.72 -10.65 -26.35
C GLN A 121 5.51 -9.66 -27.14
N SER A 122 6.30 -8.90 -26.46
CA SER A 122 7.13 -7.97 -27.16
C SER A 122 8.17 -8.71 -28.00
N ASP A 123 8.48 -9.93 -27.66
CA ASP A 123 9.44 -10.63 -28.39
C ASP A 123 8.88 -11.43 -29.42
N GLU A 124 7.79 -11.68 -29.29
CA GLU A 124 7.26 -12.57 -30.02
C GLU A 124 7.41 -12.39 -31.35
N PRO A 125 7.49 -12.03 -31.73
CA PRO A 125 7.61 -12.09 -32.83
C PRO A 125 8.44 -12.44 -33.63
N SER A 126 8.55 -12.68 -33.36
CA SER A 126 9.10 -12.82 -34.03
C SER A 126 9.46 -13.63 -34.66
N GLU A 127 9.14 -13.88 -34.68
CA GLU A 127 9.33 -14.49 -35.15
C GLU A 127 9.51 -14.79 -36.09
N ARG A 128 9.57 -14.68 -36.43
CA ARG A 128 9.63 -14.93 -37.20
C ARG A 128 9.82 -15.18 -37.86
#